data_d950ac00cf383ce60bf9d2a1a7abacf0
#
_entry.id   d950ac00cf383ce60bf9d2a1a7abacf0
#
_cell.length_a   1.000
_cell.length_b   1.000
_cell.length_c   1.000
_cell.angle_alpha   90.00
_cell.angle_beta   90.00
_cell.angle_gamma   90.00
#
_symmetry.space_group_name_H-M   'P 1'
#
loop_
_entity.id
_entity.type
_entity.pdbx_description
1 polymer ?
#
loop_
_entity_poly.entity_id
_entity_poly.type
_entity_poly.pdbx_seq_one_letter_code
_entity_poly.pdbx_strand_id
1 'polypeptide(L)'
;MSTVNNSTVNDTTVQGTASELEALDALAAALGDALSVDPLDLAPLTADKSGHDSRSLPLALVTARSIADVQATLRIASELRIPVVPRGAGTGLAGGAIASAGQLVLSTLAMDRILEVSVADELAVIEPGIINADLNAQLAPSGLWFAPDPASKAIATVGGNIATNAGGLLCAKYGVTREAVLGLKVVLADGRMLELGHRSVKGVTGLDLTALVIGSEGTLGVIVEATVKLRPLPTGAVATIAAYFPDVTAAAAASAAITAAGLRPAAMELLDARSLRSIDRFLGVSLSERGSTLLLVQTDGAASEAEAAAALEVIVGLGGDAELTYDAVVGEELFAIRRAFHPALEAEGTVLIEDVAVPRSALPAMFAAITEIEERYGIPIPTVAHAGDGNLHPNFVYTPGPDGEVPEIIWQAADDMFRAALALGGTLSGEHGIGILKRRWLADELGADQLALQQQIRAVFDPLGILNPGKA
;
A
#
# COMPACT_ATOMS: atom_id res chain seq x y z
N MET A 1 -49.03 -40.38 19.61
CA MET A 1 -49.16 -39.76 18.27
C MET A 1 -48.30 -38.52 18.29
N SER A 2 -47.12 -38.62 17.75
CA SER A 2 -46.10 -37.57 17.74
C SER A 2 -46.13 -36.88 16.39
N THR A 3 -46.42 -35.61 16.38
CA THR A 3 -46.39 -34.78 15.19
C THR A 3 -44.96 -34.20 15.01
N VAL A 4 -44.31 -34.65 13.97
CA VAL A 4 -43.02 -34.14 13.51
C VAL A 4 -43.25 -32.76 12.86
N ASN A 5 -42.69 -31.74 13.45
CA ASN A 5 -42.61 -30.40 12.84
C ASN A 5 -41.50 -30.39 11.80
N ASN A 6 -41.87 -30.22 10.54
CA ASN A 6 -40.97 -29.91 9.41
C ASN A 6 -40.44 -28.48 9.59
N SER A 7 -39.17 -28.34 9.91
CA SER A 7 -38.49 -27.05 9.86
C SER A 7 -38.25 -26.69 8.40
N THR A 8 -38.91 -25.64 7.93
CA THR A 8 -38.67 -24.95 6.65
C THR A 8 -37.23 -24.45 6.62
N VAL A 9 -36.46 -24.97 5.69
CA VAL A 9 -35.18 -24.39 5.26
C VAL A 9 -35.55 -23.03 4.64
N ASN A 10 -35.09 -21.96 5.25
CA ASN A 10 -35.19 -20.61 4.65
C ASN A 10 -34.33 -20.58 3.39
N ASP A 11 -35.00 -20.60 2.27
CA ASP A 11 -34.45 -20.30 0.94
C ASP A 11 -34.15 -18.80 0.91
N THR A 12 -32.91 -18.42 1.18
CA THR A 12 -32.41 -17.04 1.03
C THR A 12 -32.21 -16.79 -0.46
N THR A 13 -33.28 -16.59 -1.21
CA THR A 13 -33.25 -16.07 -2.57
C THR A 13 -32.60 -14.68 -2.57
N VAL A 14 -31.47 -14.54 -3.24
CA VAL A 14 -30.82 -13.28 -3.54
C VAL A 14 -31.82 -12.41 -4.29
N GLN A 15 -32.38 -11.38 -3.63
CA GLN A 15 -33.26 -10.40 -4.28
C GLN A 15 -32.37 -9.39 -5.02
N GLY A 16 -31.87 -9.77 -6.20
CA GLY A 16 -31.16 -8.89 -7.10
C GLY A 16 -32.09 -8.15 -8.07
N THR A 17 -31.60 -7.07 -8.67
CA THR A 17 -32.25 -6.44 -9.83
C THR A 17 -32.28 -7.40 -11.02
N ALA A 18 -33.16 -7.18 -11.99
CA ALA A 18 -33.20 -8.01 -13.22
C ALA A 18 -31.84 -8.06 -13.94
N SER A 19 -31.10 -6.94 -13.96
CA SER A 19 -29.77 -6.83 -14.56
C SER A 19 -28.70 -7.62 -13.79
N GLU A 20 -28.79 -7.64 -12.46
CA GLU A 20 -27.87 -8.42 -11.62
C GLU A 20 -28.08 -9.94 -11.81
N LEU A 21 -29.31 -10.40 -11.90
CA LEU A 21 -29.62 -11.80 -12.16
C LEU A 21 -29.15 -12.23 -13.56
N GLU A 22 -29.38 -11.40 -14.57
CA GLU A 22 -28.91 -11.63 -15.94
C GLU A 22 -27.36 -11.68 -15.99
N ALA A 23 -26.69 -10.82 -15.23
CA ALA A 23 -25.24 -10.82 -15.13
C ALA A 23 -24.71 -12.12 -14.49
N LEU A 24 -25.32 -12.58 -13.41
CA LEU A 24 -24.94 -13.84 -12.76
C LEU A 24 -25.11 -15.04 -13.70
N ASP A 25 -26.20 -15.11 -14.45
CA ASP A 25 -26.45 -16.19 -15.43
C ASP A 25 -25.42 -16.16 -16.57
N ALA A 26 -25.11 -14.96 -17.10
CA ALA A 26 -24.12 -14.80 -18.16
C ALA A 26 -22.70 -15.12 -17.67
N LEU A 27 -22.34 -14.70 -16.47
CA LEU A 27 -21.04 -15.01 -15.85
C LEU A 27 -20.91 -16.51 -15.55
N ALA A 28 -21.97 -17.14 -15.02
CA ALA A 28 -21.98 -18.58 -14.76
C ALA A 28 -21.80 -19.40 -16.06
N ALA A 29 -22.44 -18.97 -17.13
CA ALA A 29 -22.30 -19.62 -18.44
C ALA A 29 -20.91 -19.45 -19.06
N ALA A 30 -20.26 -18.27 -18.83
CA ALA A 30 -18.94 -17.95 -19.40
C ALA A 30 -17.78 -18.50 -18.59
N LEU A 31 -17.89 -18.53 -17.26
CA LEU A 31 -16.75 -18.72 -16.34
C LEU A 31 -16.88 -19.98 -15.46
N GLY A 32 -18.09 -20.57 -15.40
CA GLY A 32 -18.32 -21.79 -14.62
C GLY A 32 -17.90 -21.67 -13.15
N ASP A 33 -16.98 -22.53 -12.72
CA ASP A 33 -16.48 -22.62 -11.34
C ASP A 33 -15.57 -21.45 -10.90
N ALA A 34 -15.25 -20.53 -11.80
CA ALA A 34 -14.56 -19.29 -11.43
C ALA A 34 -15.50 -18.25 -10.80
N LEU A 35 -16.83 -18.40 -10.92
CA LEU A 35 -17.84 -17.57 -10.27
C LEU A 35 -18.28 -18.17 -8.94
N SER A 36 -18.29 -17.37 -7.87
CA SER A 36 -18.90 -17.74 -6.59
C SER A 36 -19.92 -16.68 -6.15
N VAL A 37 -21.04 -17.15 -5.62
CA VAL A 37 -22.07 -16.36 -4.93
C VAL A 37 -22.24 -16.81 -3.48
N ASP A 38 -21.35 -17.70 -2.99
CA ASP A 38 -21.39 -18.19 -1.62
C ASP A 38 -21.07 -17.03 -0.64
N PRO A 39 -21.95 -16.75 0.33
CA PRO A 39 -21.70 -15.75 1.34
C PRO A 39 -20.36 -15.92 2.11
N LEU A 40 -19.86 -17.15 2.24
CA LEU A 40 -18.57 -17.42 2.89
C LEU A 40 -17.39 -16.90 2.06
N ASP A 41 -17.48 -16.96 0.73
CA ASP A 41 -16.48 -16.39 -0.16
C ASP A 41 -16.59 -14.86 -0.27
N LEU A 42 -17.82 -14.34 -0.11
CA LEU A 42 -18.10 -12.92 -0.29
C LEU A 42 -17.80 -12.10 0.97
N ALA A 43 -17.98 -12.65 2.16
CA ALA A 43 -17.82 -11.92 3.42
C ALA A 43 -16.42 -11.28 3.58
N PRO A 44 -15.29 -11.94 3.24
CA PRO A 44 -13.97 -11.32 3.34
C PRO A 44 -13.74 -10.15 2.38
N LEU A 45 -14.63 -9.97 1.38
CA LEU A 45 -14.48 -8.95 0.33
C LEU A 45 -15.10 -7.60 0.73
N THR A 46 -15.86 -7.57 1.82
CA THR A 46 -16.47 -6.35 2.38
C THR A 46 -15.45 -5.45 3.06
N ALA A 47 -14.25 -5.95 3.36
CA ALA A 47 -13.19 -5.24 4.06
C ALA A 47 -11.84 -5.40 3.36
N ASP A 48 -10.91 -4.51 3.66
CA ASP A 48 -9.48 -4.63 3.41
C ASP A 48 -8.70 -4.36 4.72
N LYS A 49 -7.46 -3.96 4.66
CA LYS A 49 -6.67 -3.67 5.88
C LYS A 49 -6.83 -2.23 6.39
N SER A 50 -7.72 -1.43 5.79
CA SER A 50 -8.00 -0.05 6.22
C SER A 50 -8.79 0.04 7.54
N GLY A 51 -9.34 -1.08 8.02
CA GLY A 51 -10.26 -1.08 9.16
C GLY A 51 -11.70 -0.67 8.81
N HIS A 52 -11.98 -0.36 7.54
CA HIS A 52 -13.33 -0.06 7.05
C HIS A 52 -14.03 -1.29 6.49
N ASP A 53 -15.35 -1.37 6.70
CA ASP A 53 -16.22 -2.46 6.24
C ASP A 53 -17.47 -1.89 5.55
N SER A 54 -17.84 -2.44 4.40
CA SER A 54 -19.04 -2.04 3.64
C SER A 54 -20.36 -2.44 4.28
N ARG A 55 -20.35 -3.31 5.30
CA ARG A 55 -21.54 -3.88 5.97
C ARG A 55 -22.54 -4.60 5.05
N SER A 56 -22.21 -4.78 3.76
CA SER A 56 -23.06 -5.47 2.80
C SER A 56 -22.22 -6.34 1.87
N LEU A 57 -22.70 -7.55 1.60
CA LEU A 57 -22.00 -8.47 0.71
C LEU A 57 -22.04 -7.95 -0.74
N PRO A 58 -20.95 -8.14 -1.51
CA PRO A 58 -20.97 -7.91 -2.95
C PRO A 58 -21.89 -8.88 -3.68
N LEU A 59 -22.18 -8.61 -4.95
CA LEU A 59 -23.04 -9.43 -5.79
C LEU A 59 -22.46 -10.83 -6.03
N ALA A 60 -21.16 -10.90 -6.36
CA ALA A 60 -20.45 -12.13 -6.62
C ALA A 60 -18.93 -11.91 -6.61
N LEU A 61 -18.19 -13.02 -6.55
CA LEU A 61 -16.75 -13.10 -6.75
C LEU A 61 -16.45 -13.84 -8.06
N VAL A 62 -15.66 -13.24 -8.94
CA VAL A 62 -14.99 -13.92 -10.04
C VAL A 62 -13.51 -14.09 -9.71
N THR A 63 -13.05 -15.32 -9.63
CA THR A 63 -11.62 -15.67 -9.49
C THR A 63 -11.04 -15.96 -10.87
N ALA A 64 -10.51 -14.91 -11.52
CA ALA A 64 -9.94 -15.04 -12.86
C ALA A 64 -8.65 -15.86 -12.84
N ARG A 65 -8.53 -16.80 -13.77
CA ARG A 65 -7.37 -17.68 -13.98
C ARG A 65 -6.61 -17.36 -15.26
N SER A 66 -7.18 -16.48 -16.09
CA SER A 66 -6.63 -16.09 -17.39
C SER A 66 -7.07 -14.68 -17.80
N ILE A 67 -6.36 -14.12 -18.76
CA ILE A 67 -6.75 -12.85 -19.41
C ILE A 67 -8.15 -12.97 -20.04
N ALA A 68 -8.48 -14.14 -20.58
CA ALA A 68 -9.80 -14.37 -21.20
C ALA A 68 -10.95 -14.28 -20.18
N ASP A 69 -10.73 -14.76 -18.94
CA ASP A 69 -11.74 -14.66 -17.87
C ASP A 69 -11.97 -13.18 -17.49
N VAL A 70 -10.88 -12.40 -17.35
CA VAL A 70 -10.98 -10.96 -17.09
C VAL A 70 -11.73 -10.24 -18.21
N GLN A 71 -11.40 -10.54 -19.46
CA GLN A 71 -12.07 -9.94 -20.62
C GLN A 71 -13.55 -10.31 -20.70
N ALA A 72 -13.91 -11.58 -20.44
CA ALA A 72 -15.30 -12.03 -20.43
C ALA A 72 -16.08 -11.32 -19.31
N THR A 73 -15.52 -11.28 -18.11
CA THR A 73 -16.12 -10.60 -16.95
C THR A 73 -16.42 -9.13 -17.26
N LEU A 74 -15.43 -8.39 -17.76
CA LEU A 74 -15.59 -6.96 -18.02
C LEU A 74 -16.55 -6.66 -19.17
N ARG A 75 -16.59 -7.50 -20.22
CA ARG A 75 -17.61 -7.36 -21.30
C ARG A 75 -19.02 -7.52 -20.75
N ILE A 76 -19.27 -8.58 -19.98
CA ILE A 76 -20.59 -8.84 -19.38
C ILE A 76 -20.96 -7.71 -18.42
N ALA A 77 -20.03 -7.32 -17.56
CA ALA A 77 -20.24 -6.22 -16.61
C ALA A 77 -20.53 -4.87 -17.32
N SER A 78 -19.85 -4.60 -18.44
CA SER A 78 -20.05 -3.39 -19.25
C SER A 78 -21.44 -3.41 -19.93
N GLU A 79 -21.82 -4.51 -20.55
CA GLU A 79 -23.12 -4.67 -21.22
C GLU A 79 -24.28 -4.47 -20.25
N LEU A 80 -24.17 -5.01 -19.05
CA LEU A 80 -25.22 -4.98 -18.02
C LEU A 80 -25.03 -3.86 -16.98
N ARG A 81 -23.99 -3.04 -17.12
CA ARG A 81 -23.63 -1.93 -16.23
C ARG A 81 -23.45 -2.36 -14.78
N ILE A 82 -22.83 -3.51 -14.56
CA ILE A 82 -22.50 -3.99 -13.21
C ILE A 82 -21.18 -3.39 -12.78
N PRO A 83 -21.11 -2.70 -11.63
CA PRO A 83 -19.86 -2.19 -11.08
C PRO A 83 -18.89 -3.31 -10.72
N VAL A 84 -17.60 -3.14 -11.05
CA VAL A 84 -16.55 -4.12 -10.82
C VAL A 84 -15.48 -3.56 -9.90
N VAL A 85 -15.15 -4.29 -8.85
CA VAL A 85 -14.03 -4.00 -7.94
C VAL A 85 -12.88 -4.97 -8.25
N PRO A 86 -11.81 -4.52 -8.93
CA PRO A 86 -10.61 -5.33 -9.11
C PRO A 86 -9.94 -5.56 -7.76
N ARG A 87 -9.52 -6.80 -7.49
CA ARG A 87 -8.93 -7.15 -6.19
C ARG A 87 -7.76 -8.12 -6.33
N GLY A 88 -6.64 -7.75 -5.71
CA GLY A 88 -5.55 -8.68 -5.38
C GLY A 88 -5.81 -9.32 -4.01
N ALA A 89 -4.81 -9.30 -3.13
CA ALA A 89 -4.92 -9.86 -1.78
C ALA A 89 -5.75 -9.02 -0.78
N GLY A 90 -6.18 -7.80 -1.14
CA GLY A 90 -6.95 -6.92 -0.26
C GLY A 90 -6.15 -6.40 0.93
N THR A 91 -4.86 -6.16 0.76
CA THR A 91 -3.96 -5.65 1.80
C THR A 91 -3.89 -4.12 1.86
N GLY A 92 -4.67 -3.42 1.03
CA GLY A 92 -4.71 -1.95 0.99
C GLY A 92 -5.21 -1.32 2.30
N LEU A 93 -4.74 -0.11 2.59
CA LEU A 93 -5.02 0.63 3.83
C LEU A 93 -5.93 1.84 3.63
N ALA A 94 -6.50 2.02 2.43
CA ALA A 94 -7.35 3.16 2.10
C ALA A 94 -8.78 2.78 1.66
N GLY A 95 -9.16 1.50 1.75
CA GLY A 95 -10.48 1.02 1.34
C GLY A 95 -10.63 0.80 -0.18
N GLY A 96 -9.52 0.78 -0.92
CA GLY A 96 -9.52 0.64 -2.39
C GLY A 96 -10.05 -0.72 -2.89
N ALA A 97 -9.93 -1.78 -2.09
CA ALA A 97 -10.33 -3.14 -2.43
C ALA A 97 -11.67 -3.58 -1.84
N ILE A 98 -12.37 -2.70 -1.13
CA ILE A 98 -13.66 -2.99 -0.49
C ILE A 98 -14.77 -3.04 -1.53
N ALA A 99 -15.61 -4.07 -1.46
CA ALA A 99 -16.79 -4.20 -2.28
C ALA A 99 -18.08 -4.22 -1.46
N SER A 100 -19.18 -3.77 -2.07
CA SER A 100 -20.50 -3.65 -1.44
C SER A 100 -21.61 -4.21 -2.34
N ALA A 101 -22.86 -4.13 -1.86
CA ALA A 101 -24.02 -4.63 -2.59
C ALA A 101 -24.06 -4.14 -4.05
N GLY A 102 -24.45 -5.02 -4.96
CA GLY A 102 -24.53 -4.74 -6.40
C GLY A 102 -23.18 -4.72 -7.13
N GLN A 103 -22.04 -4.84 -6.42
CA GLN A 103 -20.71 -4.83 -7.02
C GLN A 103 -20.19 -6.27 -7.24
N LEU A 104 -19.58 -6.49 -8.38
CA LEU A 104 -18.85 -7.72 -8.70
C LEU A 104 -17.39 -7.56 -8.28
N VAL A 105 -16.86 -8.52 -7.53
CA VAL A 105 -15.41 -8.57 -7.25
C VAL A 105 -14.72 -9.39 -8.32
N LEU A 106 -13.70 -8.81 -8.95
CA LEU A 106 -12.85 -9.47 -9.92
C LEU A 106 -11.46 -9.69 -9.31
N SER A 107 -11.24 -10.90 -8.79
CA SER A 107 -9.98 -11.30 -8.18
C SER A 107 -8.99 -11.80 -9.21
N THR A 108 -7.75 -11.31 -9.14
CA THR A 108 -6.63 -11.77 -9.95
C THR A 108 -5.68 -12.71 -9.20
N LEU A 109 -6.02 -13.13 -7.98
CA LEU A 109 -5.15 -13.96 -7.12
C LEU A 109 -4.70 -15.27 -7.77
N ALA A 110 -5.54 -15.90 -8.62
CA ALA A 110 -5.19 -17.15 -9.29
C ALA A 110 -4.34 -16.96 -10.57
N MET A 111 -3.98 -15.71 -10.91
CA MET A 111 -3.04 -15.36 -11.97
C MET A 111 -1.69 -15.05 -11.33
N ASP A 112 -0.93 -16.06 -10.92
CA ASP A 112 0.22 -15.95 -10.01
C ASP A 112 1.54 -16.47 -10.59
N ARG A 113 1.62 -16.66 -11.90
CA ARG A 113 2.78 -17.26 -12.57
C ARG A 113 3.84 -16.23 -12.92
N ILE A 114 5.11 -16.65 -12.87
CA ILE A 114 6.20 -16.00 -13.60
C ILE A 114 6.20 -16.56 -15.02
N LEU A 115 5.97 -15.72 -16.01
CA LEU A 115 5.87 -16.10 -17.42
C LEU A 115 7.24 -16.13 -18.09
N GLU A 116 8.15 -15.23 -17.67
CA GLU A 116 9.50 -15.11 -18.20
C GLU A 116 10.44 -14.48 -17.17
N VAL A 117 11.69 -14.89 -17.15
CA VAL A 117 12.80 -14.21 -16.47
C VAL A 117 13.93 -14.02 -17.47
N SER A 118 14.31 -12.79 -17.76
CA SER A 118 15.47 -12.45 -18.59
C SER A 118 16.58 -11.90 -17.69
N VAL A 119 17.60 -12.71 -17.42
CA VAL A 119 18.75 -12.30 -16.61
C VAL A 119 19.58 -11.24 -17.34
N ALA A 120 19.71 -11.35 -18.65
CA ALA A 120 20.48 -10.41 -19.45
C ALA A 120 19.85 -9.02 -19.55
N ASP A 121 18.51 -8.95 -19.50
CA ASP A 121 17.77 -7.68 -19.57
C ASP A 121 17.34 -7.20 -18.17
N GLU A 122 17.65 -7.96 -17.10
CA GLU A 122 17.26 -7.66 -15.73
C GLU A 122 15.75 -7.39 -15.61
N LEU A 123 14.92 -8.27 -16.18
CA LEU A 123 13.47 -8.14 -16.13
C LEU A 123 12.77 -9.48 -15.92
N ALA A 124 11.53 -9.42 -15.45
CA ALA A 124 10.60 -10.54 -15.48
C ALA A 124 9.26 -10.12 -16.05
N VAL A 125 8.57 -11.07 -16.71
CA VAL A 125 7.16 -10.95 -17.08
C VAL A 125 6.36 -11.81 -16.13
N ILE A 126 5.38 -11.23 -15.46
CA ILE A 126 4.62 -11.87 -14.38
C ILE A 126 3.14 -11.64 -14.51
N GLU A 127 2.35 -12.55 -13.95
CA GLU A 127 0.94 -12.34 -13.70
C GLU A 127 0.71 -11.53 -12.41
N PRO A 128 -0.39 -10.76 -12.32
CA PRO A 128 -0.58 -9.76 -11.26
C PRO A 128 -0.84 -10.34 -9.87
N GLY A 129 -1.30 -11.60 -9.79
CA GLY A 129 -1.65 -12.29 -8.55
C GLY A 129 -0.47 -12.86 -7.78
N ILE A 130 0.74 -12.87 -8.37
CA ILE A 130 1.93 -13.36 -7.66
C ILE A 130 2.19 -12.52 -6.41
N ILE A 131 2.45 -13.20 -5.28
CA ILE A 131 2.84 -12.53 -4.03
C ILE A 131 4.25 -11.97 -4.17
N ASN A 132 4.47 -10.76 -3.68
CA ASN A 132 5.76 -10.06 -3.78
C ASN A 132 6.92 -10.90 -3.19
N ALA A 133 6.76 -11.47 -2.00
CA ALA A 133 7.77 -12.33 -1.38
C ALA A 133 8.01 -13.61 -2.19
N ASP A 134 6.98 -14.22 -2.76
CA ASP A 134 7.09 -15.43 -3.57
C ASP A 134 7.81 -15.17 -4.89
N LEU A 135 7.54 -14.00 -5.51
CA LEU A 135 8.29 -13.54 -6.68
C LEU A 135 9.79 -13.48 -6.35
N ASN A 136 10.15 -12.81 -5.25
CA ASN A 136 11.55 -12.67 -4.84
C ASN A 136 12.20 -14.01 -4.48
N ALA A 137 11.48 -14.91 -3.82
CA ALA A 137 11.97 -16.26 -3.52
C ALA A 137 12.28 -17.06 -4.81
N GLN A 138 11.44 -16.92 -5.85
CA GLN A 138 11.64 -17.57 -7.14
C GLN A 138 12.74 -16.92 -7.99
N LEU A 139 13.00 -15.62 -7.85
CA LEU A 139 14.05 -14.88 -8.56
C LEU A 139 15.44 -15.06 -7.94
N ALA A 140 15.53 -15.29 -6.64
CA ALA A 140 16.81 -15.38 -5.90
C ALA A 140 17.84 -16.35 -6.51
N PRO A 141 17.47 -17.56 -7.01
CA PRO A 141 18.42 -18.45 -7.67
C PRO A 141 19.06 -17.89 -8.94
N SER A 142 18.43 -16.89 -9.57
CA SER A 142 18.95 -16.17 -10.73
C SER A 142 19.87 -15.00 -10.35
N GLY A 143 20.08 -14.75 -9.05
CA GLY A 143 20.85 -13.61 -8.55
C GLY A 143 20.14 -12.27 -8.72
N LEU A 144 18.84 -12.27 -8.97
CA LEU A 144 18.01 -11.10 -9.20
C LEU A 144 16.90 -10.97 -8.16
N TRP A 145 16.37 -9.75 -8.00
CA TRP A 145 15.25 -9.47 -7.13
C TRP A 145 14.42 -8.28 -7.62
N PHE A 146 13.16 -8.25 -7.20
CA PHE A 146 12.22 -7.15 -7.37
C PHE A 146 12.28 -6.26 -6.14
N ALA A 147 12.73 -5.02 -6.32
CA ALA A 147 13.12 -4.15 -5.21
C ALA A 147 11.97 -3.56 -4.36
N PRO A 148 10.77 -3.24 -4.89
CA PRO A 148 9.68 -2.74 -4.07
C PRO A 148 9.31 -3.70 -2.94
N ASP A 149 9.29 -3.19 -1.69
CA ASP A 149 9.16 -4.02 -0.48
C ASP A 149 8.11 -3.48 0.50
N PRO A 150 6.84 -3.33 0.10
CA PRO A 150 5.81 -2.87 1.01
C PRO A 150 5.79 -3.71 2.30
N ALA A 151 5.38 -3.12 3.42
CA ALA A 151 5.29 -3.82 4.70
C ALA A 151 4.46 -5.12 4.60
N SER A 152 3.49 -5.15 3.69
CA SER A 152 2.64 -6.30 3.38
C SER A 152 3.23 -7.30 2.38
N LYS A 153 4.50 -7.19 1.96
CA LYS A 153 5.12 -8.00 0.89
C LYS A 153 4.92 -9.51 1.02
N ALA A 154 4.78 -10.01 2.25
CA ALA A 154 4.55 -11.44 2.51
C ALA A 154 3.17 -11.94 2.04
N ILE A 155 2.21 -11.04 1.83
CA ILE A 155 0.82 -11.38 1.48
C ILE A 155 0.25 -10.50 0.35
N ALA A 156 0.91 -9.41 -0.01
CA ALA A 156 0.46 -8.50 -1.06
C ALA A 156 0.82 -9.03 -2.45
N THR A 157 -0.09 -8.89 -3.41
CA THR A 157 0.17 -9.22 -4.80
C THR A 157 0.93 -8.10 -5.51
N VAL A 158 1.78 -8.44 -6.47
CA VAL A 158 2.51 -7.44 -7.26
C VAL A 158 1.55 -6.56 -8.08
N GLY A 159 0.46 -7.13 -8.62
CA GLY A 159 -0.58 -6.34 -9.29
C GLY A 159 -1.26 -5.33 -8.36
N GLY A 160 -1.49 -5.70 -7.09
CA GLY A 160 -1.95 -4.77 -6.05
C GLY A 160 -0.95 -3.66 -5.77
N ASN A 161 0.34 -4.00 -5.64
CA ASN A 161 1.41 -3.02 -5.45
C ASN A 161 1.49 -2.02 -6.62
N ILE A 162 1.30 -2.49 -7.86
CA ILE A 162 1.26 -1.63 -9.04
C ILE A 162 0.01 -0.74 -9.01
N ALA A 163 -1.16 -1.29 -8.69
CA ALA A 163 -2.41 -0.54 -8.67
C ALA A 163 -2.42 0.61 -7.65
N THR A 164 -1.67 0.49 -6.55
CA THR A 164 -1.53 1.54 -5.52
C THR A 164 -0.23 2.33 -5.61
N ASN A 165 0.69 1.96 -6.52
CA ASN A 165 2.07 2.47 -6.55
C ASN A 165 2.75 2.31 -5.18
N ALA A 166 2.64 1.13 -4.57
CA ALA A 166 3.07 0.85 -3.21
C ALA A 166 4.53 1.22 -2.96
N GLY A 167 4.79 1.82 -1.80
CA GLY A 167 6.12 2.10 -1.26
C GLY A 167 6.62 1.00 -0.32
N GLY A 168 7.54 1.35 0.56
CA GLY A 168 8.16 0.49 1.58
C GLY A 168 9.48 1.05 2.08
N LEU A 169 10.17 0.28 2.95
CA LEU A 169 11.40 0.70 3.62
C LEU A 169 12.56 1.04 2.66
N LEU A 170 12.65 0.34 1.53
CA LEU A 170 13.78 0.42 0.60
C LEU A 170 13.61 1.50 -0.47
N CYS A 171 12.50 2.24 -0.47
CA CYS A 171 12.16 3.20 -1.52
C CYS A 171 13.16 4.35 -1.66
N ALA A 172 13.77 4.80 -0.56
CA ALA A 172 14.75 5.87 -0.58
C ALA A 172 15.96 5.59 -1.47
N LYS A 173 16.36 4.31 -1.59
CA LYS A 173 17.47 3.86 -2.44
C LYS A 173 17.01 3.26 -3.76
N TYR A 174 15.97 2.45 -3.73
CA TYR A 174 15.61 1.60 -4.87
C TYR A 174 14.40 2.08 -5.65
N GLY A 175 13.68 3.10 -5.15
CA GLY A 175 12.48 3.65 -5.76
C GLY A 175 11.21 2.90 -5.33
N VAL A 176 10.07 3.51 -5.61
CA VAL A 176 8.73 2.91 -5.39
C VAL A 176 8.38 1.96 -6.55
N THR A 177 7.22 1.34 -6.49
CA THR A 177 6.76 0.36 -7.50
C THR A 177 6.82 0.92 -8.93
N ARG A 178 6.49 2.20 -9.14
CA ARG A 178 6.54 2.87 -10.46
C ARG A 178 7.89 2.72 -11.15
N GLU A 179 9.00 2.88 -10.44
CA GLU A 179 10.35 2.81 -11.01
C GLU A 179 10.76 1.37 -11.38
N ALA A 180 10.01 0.39 -10.88
CA ALA A 180 10.24 -1.02 -11.13
C ALA A 180 9.30 -1.63 -12.19
N VAL A 181 8.40 -0.84 -12.81
CA VAL A 181 7.48 -1.32 -13.85
C VAL A 181 7.91 -0.78 -15.22
N LEU A 182 8.15 -1.68 -16.17
CA LEU A 182 8.53 -1.37 -17.55
C LEU A 182 7.34 -1.37 -18.51
N GLY A 183 6.37 -2.26 -18.27
CA GLY A 183 5.20 -2.38 -19.12
C GLY A 183 4.07 -3.16 -18.44
N LEU A 184 2.86 -2.99 -18.96
CA LEU A 184 1.66 -3.62 -18.44
C LEU A 184 0.78 -4.15 -19.58
N LYS A 185 0.08 -5.27 -19.36
CA LYS A 185 -1.15 -5.58 -20.09
C LYS A 185 -2.33 -5.25 -19.18
N VAL A 186 -3.26 -4.46 -19.72
CA VAL A 186 -4.40 -3.93 -18.98
C VAL A 186 -5.68 -4.20 -19.77
N VAL A 187 -6.69 -4.75 -19.12
CA VAL A 187 -8.03 -4.92 -19.73
C VAL A 187 -8.90 -3.75 -19.30
N LEU A 188 -9.44 -3.03 -20.28
CA LEU A 188 -10.32 -1.89 -20.08
C LEU A 188 -11.75 -2.32 -19.70
N ALA A 189 -12.58 -1.38 -19.28
CA ALA A 189 -13.96 -1.61 -18.89
C ALA A 189 -14.79 -2.37 -19.96
N ASP A 190 -14.52 -2.15 -21.24
CA ASP A 190 -15.20 -2.78 -22.37
C ASP A 190 -14.61 -4.16 -22.79
N GLY A 191 -13.62 -4.66 -22.03
CA GLY A 191 -12.95 -5.94 -22.28
C GLY A 191 -11.84 -5.89 -23.34
N ARG A 192 -11.54 -4.74 -23.94
CA ARG A 192 -10.34 -4.59 -24.79
C ARG A 192 -9.08 -4.66 -23.95
N MET A 193 -8.05 -5.30 -24.46
CA MET A 193 -6.74 -5.35 -23.83
C MET A 193 -5.79 -4.34 -24.50
N LEU A 194 -5.04 -3.60 -23.67
CA LEU A 194 -3.95 -2.75 -24.11
C LEU A 194 -2.62 -3.34 -23.64
N GLU A 195 -1.60 -3.22 -24.48
CA GLU A 195 -0.20 -3.45 -24.12
C GLU A 195 0.48 -2.10 -24.01
N LEU A 196 0.98 -1.79 -22.82
CA LEU A 196 1.55 -0.50 -22.44
C LEU A 196 3.03 -0.65 -22.10
N GLY A 197 3.82 0.40 -22.39
CA GLY A 197 5.24 0.42 -22.06
C GLY A 197 6.10 -0.36 -23.07
N HIS A 198 7.26 -0.79 -22.62
CA HIS A 198 8.24 -1.51 -23.44
C HIS A 198 9.21 -2.31 -22.58
N ARG A 199 10.00 -3.20 -23.19
CA ARG A 199 11.00 -4.05 -22.51
C ARG A 199 12.41 -3.46 -22.56
N SER A 200 12.63 -2.46 -23.38
CA SER A 200 13.95 -1.82 -23.56
C SER A 200 14.20 -0.77 -22.47
N VAL A 201 15.48 -0.54 -22.15
CA VAL A 201 15.90 0.49 -21.17
C VAL A 201 15.49 1.91 -21.60
N LYS A 202 15.43 2.16 -22.90
CA LYS A 202 15.00 3.46 -23.46
C LYS A 202 13.76 3.31 -24.31
N GLY A 203 12.80 4.23 -24.17
CA GLY A 203 11.61 4.31 -25.00
C GLY A 203 10.94 5.67 -24.82
N VAL A 204 10.55 6.31 -25.94
CA VAL A 204 9.94 7.65 -25.97
C VAL A 204 8.73 7.71 -26.92
N THR A 205 8.16 6.56 -27.28
CA THR A 205 7.07 6.49 -28.25
C THR A 205 5.72 6.65 -27.55
N GLY A 206 5.00 7.71 -27.89
CA GLY A 206 3.67 7.99 -27.39
C GLY A 206 3.63 8.57 -25.97
N LEU A 207 2.43 8.66 -25.41
CA LEU A 207 2.20 9.06 -24.03
C LEU A 207 2.51 7.88 -23.09
N ASP A 208 3.02 8.19 -21.91
CA ASP A 208 3.30 7.17 -20.88
C ASP A 208 2.00 6.73 -20.17
N LEU A 209 1.26 5.84 -20.83
CA LEU A 209 0.05 5.25 -20.25
C LEU A 209 0.38 4.22 -19.15
N THR A 210 1.59 3.67 -19.13
CA THR A 210 2.06 2.79 -18.05
C THR A 210 2.07 3.54 -16.73
N ALA A 211 2.71 4.72 -16.72
CA ALA A 211 2.74 5.59 -15.54
C ALA A 211 1.34 6.08 -15.14
N LEU A 212 0.42 6.25 -16.09
CA LEU A 212 -0.97 6.65 -15.80
C LEU A 212 -1.76 5.54 -15.09
N VAL A 213 -1.53 4.27 -15.45
CA VAL A 213 -2.23 3.13 -14.83
C VAL A 213 -1.65 2.79 -13.45
N ILE A 214 -0.35 2.98 -13.24
CA ILE A 214 0.28 2.76 -11.93
C ILE A 214 -0.29 3.77 -10.93
N GLY A 215 -0.81 3.27 -9.80
CA GLY A 215 -1.46 4.10 -8.79
C GLY A 215 -2.89 4.53 -9.13
N SER A 216 -3.51 3.94 -10.17
CA SER A 216 -4.92 4.22 -10.54
C SER A 216 -5.95 3.49 -9.69
N GLU A 217 -5.53 2.66 -8.77
CA GLU A 217 -6.39 1.87 -7.86
C GLU A 217 -7.50 1.09 -8.58
N GLY A 218 -7.21 0.58 -9.78
CA GLY A 218 -8.16 -0.20 -10.58
C GLY A 218 -9.27 0.61 -11.24
N THR A 219 -9.16 1.93 -11.29
CA THR A 219 -10.19 2.81 -11.90
C THR A 219 -10.01 3.03 -13.40
N LEU A 220 -8.84 2.69 -13.96
CA LEU A 220 -8.54 2.84 -15.38
C LEU A 220 -8.52 1.51 -16.15
N GLY A 221 -8.50 0.39 -15.45
CA GLY A 221 -8.44 -0.94 -16.03
C GLY A 221 -7.96 -1.99 -15.03
N VAL A 222 -8.02 -3.25 -15.44
CA VAL A 222 -7.55 -4.40 -14.66
C VAL A 222 -6.22 -4.86 -15.20
N ILE A 223 -5.17 -4.82 -14.37
CA ILE A 223 -3.82 -5.29 -14.71
C ILE A 223 -3.88 -6.83 -14.80
N VAL A 224 -3.40 -7.39 -15.92
CA VAL A 224 -3.43 -8.84 -16.18
C VAL A 224 -2.03 -9.42 -16.44
N GLU A 225 -1.04 -8.58 -16.72
CA GLU A 225 0.37 -8.95 -16.85
C GLU A 225 1.22 -7.71 -16.58
N ALA A 226 2.39 -7.91 -15.98
CA ALA A 226 3.36 -6.85 -15.77
C ALA A 226 4.75 -7.29 -16.22
N THR A 227 5.46 -6.40 -16.93
CA THR A 227 6.90 -6.50 -17.14
C THR A 227 7.57 -5.65 -16.07
N VAL A 228 8.28 -6.30 -15.16
CA VAL A 228 8.95 -5.65 -14.02
C VAL A 228 10.46 -5.64 -14.22
N LYS A 229 11.06 -4.53 -13.81
CA LYS A 229 12.51 -4.36 -13.76
C LYS A 229 13.05 -5.04 -12.51
N LEU A 230 14.07 -5.86 -12.69
CA LEU A 230 14.80 -6.50 -11.62
C LEU A 230 16.12 -5.81 -11.33
N ARG A 231 16.71 -6.12 -10.20
CA ARG A 231 18.04 -5.68 -9.82
C ARG A 231 18.89 -6.89 -9.44
N PRO A 232 20.20 -6.85 -9.64
CA PRO A 232 21.11 -7.82 -9.02
C PRO A 232 20.96 -7.78 -7.49
N LEU A 233 21.00 -8.95 -6.84
CA LEU A 233 21.03 -9.02 -5.38
C LEU A 233 22.20 -8.20 -4.85
N PRO A 234 21.99 -7.35 -3.81
CA PRO A 234 23.07 -6.58 -3.22
C PRO A 234 24.22 -7.48 -2.76
N THR A 235 25.44 -7.10 -3.12
CA THR A 235 26.67 -7.80 -2.69
C THR A 235 27.37 -6.99 -1.60
N GLY A 236 28.07 -7.65 -0.69
CA GLY A 236 28.76 -6.99 0.44
C GLY A 236 28.02 -7.16 1.77
N ALA A 237 28.56 -6.54 2.80
CA ALA A 237 27.96 -6.56 4.12
C ALA A 237 26.71 -5.66 4.15
N VAL A 238 25.72 -6.03 4.96
CA VAL A 238 24.66 -5.12 5.39
C VAL A 238 25.11 -4.53 6.72
N ALA A 239 25.07 -3.19 6.84
CA ALA A 239 25.41 -2.52 8.09
C ALA A 239 24.15 -1.82 8.62
N THR A 240 23.92 -1.91 9.93
CA THR A 240 22.77 -1.28 10.60
C THR A 240 23.26 -0.36 11.71
N ILE A 241 22.73 0.85 11.74
CA ILE A 241 22.96 1.85 12.79
C ILE A 241 21.64 2.02 13.56
N ALA A 242 21.70 1.92 14.90
CA ALA A 242 20.65 2.34 15.80
C ALA A 242 21.10 3.61 16.50
N ALA A 243 20.41 4.73 16.27
CA ALA A 243 20.77 6.03 16.80
C ALA A 243 19.62 6.61 17.64
N TYR A 244 19.90 6.95 18.89
CA TYR A 244 18.95 7.54 19.82
C TYR A 244 19.19 9.05 19.94
N PHE A 245 18.10 9.81 19.90
CA PHE A 245 18.10 11.26 19.96
C PHE A 245 17.23 11.77 21.12
N PRO A 246 17.52 12.99 21.65
CA PRO A 246 16.71 13.59 22.71
C PRO A 246 15.30 13.96 22.24
N ASP A 247 15.12 14.26 20.95
CA ASP A 247 13.83 14.61 20.36
C ASP A 247 13.77 14.24 18.86
N VAL A 248 12.53 14.24 18.33
CA VAL A 248 12.26 13.85 16.95
C VAL A 248 12.79 14.86 15.93
N THR A 249 12.91 16.14 16.31
CA THR A 249 13.43 17.18 15.42
C THR A 249 14.92 16.94 15.12
N ALA A 250 15.70 16.59 16.15
CA ALA A 250 17.12 16.26 16.01
C ALA A 250 17.32 15.00 15.13
N ALA A 251 16.52 13.96 15.35
CA ALA A 251 16.57 12.73 14.55
C ALA A 251 16.20 12.98 13.08
N ALA A 252 15.14 13.75 12.82
CA ALA A 252 14.72 14.11 11.48
C ALA A 252 15.76 15.00 10.76
N ALA A 253 16.40 15.92 11.50
CA ALA A 253 17.51 16.72 10.96
C ALA A 253 18.72 15.84 10.58
N ALA A 254 19.03 14.83 11.41
CA ALA A 254 20.10 13.88 11.10
C ALA A 254 19.81 13.07 9.83
N SER A 255 18.58 12.59 9.63
CA SER A 255 18.19 11.88 8.41
C SER A 255 18.32 12.76 7.16
N ALA A 256 17.88 14.02 7.23
CA ALA A 256 18.02 14.98 6.15
C ALA A 256 19.51 15.28 5.84
N ALA A 257 20.36 15.39 6.89
CA ALA A 257 21.79 15.63 6.75
C ALA A 257 22.53 14.44 6.09
N ILE A 258 22.17 13.19 6.42
CA ILE A 258 22.70 11.98 5.75
C ILE A 258 22.43 12.08 4.25
N THR A 259 21.20 12.41 3.86
CA THR A 259 20.84 12.57 2.44
C THR A 259 21.58 13.75 1.78
N ALA A 260 21.73 14.89 2.48
CA ALA A 260 22.44 16.06 1.99
C ALA A 260 23.95 15.80 1.82
N ALA A 261 24.53 14.90 2.62
CA ALA A 261 25.91 14.44 2.46
C ALA A 261 26.11 13.52 1.23
N GLY A 262 25.06 13.25 0.45
CA GLY A 262 25.13 12.41 -0.75
C GLY A 262 25.02 10.92 -0.46
N LEU A 263 24.83 10.51 0.78
CA LEU A 263 24.67 9.12 1.17
C LEU A 263 23.29 8.59 0.76
N ARG A 264 23.23 7.29 0.45
CA ARG A 264 22.00 6.63 -0.02
C ARG A 264 21.79 5.31 0.73
N PRO A 265 21.48 5.37 2.04
CA PRO A 265 21.16 4.15 2.80
C PRO A 265 19.99 3.39 2.16
N ALA A 266 20.00 2.09 2.33
CA ALA A 266 18.91 1.21 1.87
C ALA A 266 17.61 1.53 2.58
N ALA A 267 17.68 1.75 3.91
CA ALA A 267 16.52 2.18 4.71
C ALA A 267 16.95 3.22 5.75
N MET A 268 16.05 4.15 6.05
CA MET A 268 16.12 5.07 7.19
C MET A 268 14.74 5.16 7.83
N GLU A 269 14.61 4.62 9.05
CA GLU A 269 13.34 4.54 9.78
C GLU A 269 13.42 5.37 11.06
N LEU A 270 12.42 6.20 11.29
CA LEU A 270 12.34 7.05 12.46
C LEU A 270 11.11 6.68 13.30
N LEU A 271 11.32 6.51 14.59
CA LEU A 271 10.28 6.22 15.58
C LEU A 271 10.26 7.34 16.63
N ASP A 272 9.13 7.99 16.82
CA ASP A 272 8.98 9.06 17.79
C ASP A 272 8.89 8.54 19.24
N ALA A 273 8.85 9.47 20.19
CA ALA A 273 8.83 9.16 21.62
C ALA A 273 7.59 8.34 22.06
N ARG A 274 6.45 8.52 21.41
CA ARG A 274 5.25 7.75 21.72
C ARG A 274 5.34 6.33 21.19
N SER A 275 5.82 6.20 19.98
CA SER A 275 6.07 4.90 19.34
C SER A 275 7.03 4.05 20.16
N LEU A 276 8.14 4.62 20.62
CA LEU A 276 9.09 3.89 21.48
C LEU A 276 8.45 3.44 22.79
N ARG A 277 7.69 4.31 23.48
CA ARG A 277 7.00 3.92 24.72
C ARG A 277 5.95 2.82 24.52
N SER A 278 5.24 2.82 23.40
CA SER A 278 4.29 1.76 23.06
C SER A 278 5.01 0.43 22.82
N ILE A 279 6.11 0.48 22.08
CA ILE A 279 6.96 -0.71 21.82
C ILE A 279 7.60 -1.22 23.13
N ASP A 280 8.10 -0.32 23.99
CA ASP A 280 8.67 -0.72 25.29
C ASP A 280 7.67 -1.49 26.15
N ARG A 281 6.44 -0.99 26.24
CA ARG A 281 5.36 -1.69 26.97
C ARG A 281 5.01 -3.05 26.36
N PHE A 282 4.95 -3.11 25.04
CA PHE A 282 4.55 -4.32 24.30
C PHE A 282 5.62 -5.42 24.39
N LEU A 283 6.89 -5.05 24.22
CA LEU A 283 8.02 -6.00 24.24
C LEU A 283 8.61 -6.23 25.62
N GLY A 284 8.29 -5.38 26.62
CA GLY A 284 8.89 -5.44 27.95
C GLY A 284 10.36 -5.01 27.96
N VAL A 285 10.73 -4.01 27.15
CA VAL A 285 12.07 -3.45 27.03
C VAL A 285 12.08 -1.98 27.46
N SER A 286 13.25 -1.31 27.45
CA SER A 286 13.43 0.07 27.89
C SER A 286 14.22 0.90 26.86
N LEU A 287 13.81 0.84 25.60
CA LEU A 287 14.49 1.59 24.51
C LEU A 287 14.44 3.09 24.72
N SER A 288 13.32 3.60 25.24
CA SER A 288 13.10 5.03 25.50
C SER A 288 13.99 5.60 26.62
N GLU A 289 14.67 4.78 27.42
CA GLU A 289 15.67 5.24 28.40
C GLU A 289 16.97 5.71 27.72
N ARG A 290 17.27 5.25 26.51
CA ARG A 290 18.45 5.66 25.72
C ARG A 290 18.24 7.00 25.00
N GLY A 291 17.00 7.34 24.71
CA GLY A 291 16.60 8.58 24.04
C GLY A 291 15.12 8.55 23.69
N SER A 292 14.53 9.72 23.48
CA SER A 292 13.09 9.78 23.20
C SER A 292 12.72 9.38 21.76
N THR A 293 13.71 9.31 20.85
CA THR A 293 13.49 9.00 19.43
C THR A 293 14.57 8.06 18.92
N LEU A 294 14.20 7.09 18.11
CA LEU A 294 15.11 6.13 17.47
C LEU A 294 15.13 6.38 15.95
N LEU A 295 16.33 6.54 15.41
CA LEU A 295 16.61 6.50 13.97
C LEU A 295 17.39 5.22 13.66
N LEU A 296 16.81 4.36 12.84
CA LEU A 296 17.46 3.18 12.27
C LEU A 296 17.95 3.50 10.87
N VAL A 297 19.22 3.21 10.58
CA VAL A 297 19.80 3.41 9.25
C VAL A 297 20.41 2.09 8.80
N GLN A 298 20.06 1.63 7.61
CA GLN A 298 20.65 0.43 7.02
C GLN A 298 21.32 0.76 5.70
N THR A 299 22.56 0.31 5.53
CA THR A 299 23.28 0.40 4.26
C THR A 299 23.53 -0.99 3.71
N ASP A 300 23.57 -1.12 2.38
CA ASP A 300 23.81 -2.37 1.65
C ASP A 300 24.61 -2.12 0.38
N GLY A 301 25.10 -3.20 -0.22
CA GLY A 301 25.90 -3.16 -1.44
C GLY A 301 27.39 -2.99 -1.17
N ALA A 302 28.16 -2.85 -2.23
CA ALA A 302 29.64 -2.85 -2.17
C ALA A 302 30.26 -1.69 -1.37
N ALA A 303 29.53 -0.57 -1.22
CA ALA A 303 29.97 0.62 -0.48
C ALA A 303 29.40 0.68 0.96
N SER A 304 28.66 -0.34 1.40
CA SER A 304 27.90 -0.34 2.65
C SER A 304 28.72 0.09 3.87
N GLU A 305 29.91 -0.45 4.06
CA GLU A 305 30.75 -0.13 5.22
C GLU A 305 31.19 1.33 5.24
N ALA A 306 31.59 1.86 4.08
CA ALA A 306 31.99 3.28 3.96
C ALA A 306 30.79 4.23 4.13
N GLU A 307 29.63 3.88 3.55
CA GLU A 307 28.40 4.65 3.70
C GLU A 307 27.91 4.63 5.16
N ALA A 308 27.98 3.47 5.86
CA ALA A 308 27.62 3.35 7.25
C ALA A 308 28.53 4.17 8.17
N ALA A 309 29.86 4.14 7.94
CA ALA A 309 30.80 4.93 8.71
C ALA A 309 30.54 6.45 8.53
N ALA A 310 30.32 6.90 7.29
CA ALA A 310 30.02 8.30 7.01
C ALA A 310 28.66 8.72 7.60
N ALA A 311 27.63 7.86 7.55
CA ALA A 311 26.34 8.12 8.18
C ALA A 311 26.45 8.22 9.70
N LEU A 312 27.25 7.35 10.33
CA LEU A 312 27.54 7.39 11.76
C LEU A 312 28.20 8.71 12.17
N GLU A 313 29.19 9.20 11.40
CA GLU A 313 29.83 10.50 11.66
C GLU A 313 28.82 11.65 11.62
N VAL A 314 27.90 11.68 10.66
CA VAL A 314 26.83 12.67 10.58
C VAL A 314 25.92 12.60 11.80
N ILE A 315 25.49 11.39 12.18
CA ILE A 315 24.59 11.15 13.32
C ILE A 315 25.23 11.63 14.63
N VAL A 316 26.47 11.20 14.90
CA VAL A 316 27.20 11.58 16.13
C VAL A 316 27.48 13.08 16.14
N GLY A 317 27.84 13.66 14.99
CA GLY A 317 28.04 15.10 14.85
C GLY A 317 26.81 15.96 15.17
N LEU A 318 25.62 15.38 15.06
CA LEU A 318 24.33 16.00 15.40
C LEU A 318 23.78 15.55 16.77
N GLY A 319 24.61 14.90 17.59
CA GLY A 319 24.28 14.56 18.97
C GLY A 319 23.51 13.25 19.16
N GLY A 320 23.48 12.39 18.16
CA GLY A 320 22.90 11.04 18.26
C GLY A 320 23.82 10.11 19.08
N ASP A 321 23.25 9.36 20.03
CA ASP A 321 23.90 8.20 20.67
C ASP A 321 23.67 6.99 19.78
N ALA A 322 24.71 6.53 19.08
CA ALA A 322 24.57 5.59 18.00
C ALA A 322 25.50 4.38 18.10
N GLU A 323 24.98 3.23 17.75
CA GLU A 323 25.66 1.95 17.63
C GLU A 323 25.59 1.44 16.18
N LEU A 324 26.74 0.99 15.65
CA LEU A 324 26.86 0.39 14.32
C LEU A 324 27.14 -1.11 14.47
N THR A 325 26.39 -1.92 13.73
CA THR A 325 26.62 -3.37 13.63
C THR A 325 26.73 -3.82 12.19
N TYR A 326 27.56 -4.82 11.95
CA TYR A 326 27.67 -5.60 10.69
C TYR A 326 27.12 -7.00 10.87
N ASP A 327 26.66 -7.36 12.06
CA ASP A 327 25.99 -8.62 12.33
C ASP A 327 24.55 -8.55 11.82
N ALA A 328 24.25 -9.40 10.82
CA ALA A 328 22.94 -9.42 10.19
C ALA A 328 21.81 -9.83 11.15
N VAL A 329 22.11 -10.67 12.17
CA VAL A 329 21.13 -11.09 13.18
C VAL A 329 20.78 -9.90 14.08
N VAL A 330 21.78 -9.20 14.58
CA VAL A 330 21.58 -8.00 15.40
C VAL A 330 20.87 -6.91 14.60
N GLY A 331 21.25 -6.71 13.33
CA GLY A 331 20.56 -5.76 12.43
C GLY A 331 19.07 -6.10 12.24
N GLU A 332 18.76 -7.37 12.07
CA GLU A 332 17.37 -7.85 11.93
C GLU A 332 16.56 -7.68 13.23
N GLU A 333 17.17 -7.90 14.40
CA GLU A 333 16.56 -7.63 15.71
C GLU A 333 16.22 -6.15 15.87
N LEU A 334 17.09 -5.24 15.44
CA LEU A 334 16.81 -3.79 15.44
C LEU A 334 15.63 -3.42 14.56
N PHE A 335 15.54 -4.00 13.35
CA PHE A 335 14.37 -3.79 12.48
C PHE A 335 13.12 -4.51 12.98
N ALA A 336 13.24 -5.58 13.78
CA ALA A 336 12.11 -6.20 14.46
C ALA A 336 11.45 -5.23 15.46
N ILE A 337 12.21 -4.35 16.10
CA ILE A 337 11.67 -3.26 16.94
C ILE A 337 10.73 -2.37 16.10
N ARG A 338 11.15 -1.96 14.91
CA ARG A 338 10.32 -1.15 14.00
C ARG A 338 9.04 -1.88 13.59
N ARG A 339 9.12 -3.18 13.32
CA ARG A 339 7.95 -4.00 12.97
C ARG A 339 7.00 -4.26 14.14
N ALA A 340 7.45 -4.16 15.39
CA ALA A 340 6.63 -4.29 16.58
C ALA A 340 5.71 -3.07 16.80
N PHE A 341 5.90 -1.97 16.08
CA PHE A 341 5.15 -0.73 16.27
C PHE A 341 3.63 -0.93 16.12
N HIS A 342 3.18 -1.47 14.99
CA HIS A 342 1.74 -1.63 14.76
C HIS A 342 1.08 -2.62 15.73
N PRO A 343 1.62 -3.83 15.98
CA PRO A 343 1.12 -4.71 17.03
C PRO A 343 1.07 -4.06 18.43
N ALA A 344 2.05 -3.18 18.74
CA ALA A 344 2.05 -2.47 20.01
C ALA A 344 0.88 -1.50 20.14
N LEU A 345 0.52 -0.81 19.05
CA LEU A 345 -0.63 0.10 19.04
C LEU A 345 -1.97 -0.66 19.08
N GLU A 346 -2.10 -1.77 18.36
CA GLU A 346 -3.29 -2.64 18.40
C GLU A 346 -3.55 -3.19 19.81
N ALA A 347 -2.50 -3.41 20.60
CA ALA A 347 -2.65 -3.82 22.01
C ALA A 347 -3.16 -2.68 22.92
N GLU A 348 -3.05 -1.42 22.49
CA GLU A 348 -3.53 -0.25 23.25
C GLU A 348 -4.95 0.18 22.87
N GLY A 349 -5.41 -0.12 21.64
CA GLY A 349 -6.74 0.27 21.18
C GLY A 349 -6.95 0.04 19.70
N THR A 350 -8.05 0.58 19.18
CA THR A 350 -8.29 0.62 17.73
C THR A 350 -7.43 1.71 17.09
N VAL A 351 -6.87 1.42 15.93
CA VAL A 351 -5.91 2.31 15.26
C VAL A 351 -6.48 2.74 13.92
N LEU A 352 -6.52 4.06 13.67
CA LEU A 352 -6.63 4.62 12.33
C LEU A 352 -5.22 4.92 11.84
N ILE A 353 -4.78 4.17 10.83
CA ILE A 353 -3.45 4.31 10.24
C ILE A 353 -3.53 5.34 9.13
N GLU A 354 -2.88 6.47 9.32
CA GLU A 354 -2.78 7.48 8.27
C GLU A 354 -1.38 7.51 7.64
N ASP A 355 -1.27 8.20 6.53
CA ASP A 355 -0.09 8.21 5.68
C ASP A 355 -0.03 9.55 4.96
N VAL A 356 1.05 10.28 5.16
CA VAL A 356 1.38 11.53 4.45
C VAL A 356 2.83 11.52 4.04
N ALA A 357 3.17 12.25 2.98
CA ALA A 357 4.57 12.48 2.67
C ALA A 357 4.85 13.97 2.52
N VAL A 358 6.04 14.39 2.97
CA VAL A 358 6.53 15.76 2.84
C VAL A 358 7.94 15.75 2.25
N PRO A 359 8.43 16.88 1.68
CA PRO A 359 9.83 16.99 1.34
C PRO A 359 10.71 16.64 2.56
N ARG A 360 11.78 15.86 2.36
CA ARG A 360 12.65 15.37 3.46
C ARG A 360 13.08 16.48 4.42
N SER A 361 13.36 17.68 3.91
CA SER A 361 13.73 18.86 4.71
C SER A 361 12.59 19.40 5.57
N ALA A 362 11.34 19.03 5.28
CA ALA A 362 10.15 19.44 6.03
C ALA A 362 9.75 18.41 7.11
N LEU A 363 10.41 17.25 7.20
CA LEU A 363 10.14 16.25 8.24
C LEU A 363 10.11 16.82 9.66
N PRO A 364 11.10 17.63 10.10
CA PRO A 364 11.05 18.23 11.44
C PRO A 364 9.80 19.09 11.67
N ALA A 365 9.39 19.86 10.66
CA ALA A 365 8.20 20.72 10.75
C ALA A 365 6.91 19.90 10.77
N MET A 366 6.86 18.78 10.05
CA MET A 366 5.69 17.89 10.05
C MET A 366 5.53 17.20 11.41
N PHE A 367 6.61 16.70 12.02
CA PHE A 367 6.56 16.14 13.38
C PHE A 367 6.13 17.18 14.41
N ALA A 368 6.59 18.44 14.30
CA ALA A 368 6.14 19.52 15.16
C ALA A 368 4.64 19.78 15.01
N ALA A 369 4.12 19.81 13.77
CA ALA A 369 2.70 19.97 13.51
C ALA A 369 1.87 18.81 14.09
N ILE A 370 2.33 17.55 13.98
CA ILE A 370 1.67 16.39 14.59
C ILE A 370 1.62 16.55 16.11
N THR A 371 2.72 16.99 16.76
CA THR A 371 2.75 17.24 18.19
C THR A 371 1.74 18.33 18.61
N GLU A 372 1.64 19.43 17.86
CA GLU A 372 0.65 20.49 18.11
C GLU A 372 -0.81 19.98 17.96
N ILE A 373 -1.07 19.12 16.99
CA ILE A 373 -2.38 18.48 16.77
C ILE A 373 -2.70 17.56 17.94
N GLU A 374 -1.74 16.74 18.38
CA GLU A 374 -1.86 15.89 19.56
C GLU A 374 -2.27 16.68 20.81
N GLU A 375 -1.58 17.79 21.07
CA GLU A 375 -1.89 18.65 22.21
C GLU A 375 -3.26 19.32 22.09
N ARG A 376 -3.61 19.80 20.89
CA ARG A 376 -4.87 20.50 20.61
C ARG A 376 -6.08 19.60 20.83
N TYR A 377 -6.03 18.34 20.38
CA TYR A 377 -7.15 17.43 20.44
C TYR A 377 -7.09 16.49 21.65
N GLY A 378 -5.97 16.42 22.35
CA GLY A 378 -5.76 15.49 23.46
C GLY A 378 -5.76 14.02 23.03
N ILE A 379 -5.35 13.74 21.78
CA ILE A 379 -5.36 12.41 21.17
C ILE A 379 -3.91 11.98 20.93
N PRO A 380 -3.49 10.77 21.39
CA PRO A 380 -2.17 10.25 21.05
C PRO A 380 -2.04 9.97 19.55
N ILE A 381 -0.95 10.45 18.94
CA ILE A 381 -0.65 10.24 17.51
C ILE A 381 0.78 9.68 17.38
N PRO A 382 1.06 8.46 17.90
CA PRO A 382 2.38 7.84 17.71
C PRO A 382 2.68 7.74 16.21
N THR A 383 3.88 8.22 15.84
CA THR A 383 4.26 8.38 14.44
C THR A 383 5.59 7.69 14.16
N VAL A 384 5.62 6.91 13.11
CA VAL A 384 6.84 6.39 12.50
C VAL A 384 6.99 6.96 11.10
N ALA A 385 8.22 6.98 10.58
CA ALA A 385 8.47 7.53 9.26
C ALA A 385 9.56 6.77 8.52
N HIS A 386 9.37 6.63 7.20
CA HIS A 386 10.44 6.34 6.26
C HIS A 386 11.23 7.65 6.06
N ALA A 387 12.17 7.92 6.98
CA ALA A 387 12.86 9.20 7.03
C ALA A 387 13.75 9.45 5.80
N GLY A 388 14.08 8.38 5.06
CA GLY A 388 14.86 8.43 3.82
C GLY A 388 14.13 9.04 2.63
N ASP A 389 12.80 9.05 2.63
CA ASP A 389 11.97 9.57 1.53
C ASP A 389 10.91 10.59 1.96
N GLY A 390 10.71 10.78 3.26
CA GLY A 390 9.81 11.81 3.77
C GLY A 390 8.38 11.33 4.01
N ASN A 391 8.13 10.04 3.97
CA ASN A 391 6.83 9.44 4.24
C ASN A 391 6.64 9.18 5.74
N LEU A 392 5.54 9.65 6.29
CA LEU A 392 5.17 9.48 7.70
C LEU A 392 3.88 8.69 7.84
N HIS A 393 3.82 7.88 8.89
CA HIS A 393 2.63 7.14 9.29
C HIS A 393 2.16 7.60 10.68
N PRO A 394 1.40 8.70 10.77
CA PRO A 394 0.71 9.08 12.00
C PRO A 394 -0.42 8.09 12.28
N ASN A 395 -0.48 7.57 13.51
CA ASN A 395 -1.47 6.59 13.91
C ASN A 395 -2.34 7.16 15.02
N PHE A 396 -3.64 7.24 14.78
CA PHE A 396 -4.59 7.69 15.79
C PHE A 396 -5.09 6.48 16.57
N VAL A 397 -4.73 6.41 17.85
CA VAL A 397 -5.22 5.36 18.76
C VAL A 397 -6.47 5.87 19.46
N TYR A 398 -7.58 5.16 19.31
CA TYR A 398 -8.88 5.61 19.81
C TYR A 398 -9.76 4.45 20.30
N THR A 399 -10.83 4.81 21.02
CA THR A 399 -11.93 3.89 21.35
C THR A 399 -13.07 4.15 20.35
N PRO A 400 -13.53 3.12 19.60
CA PRO A 400 -14.63 3.26 18.65
C PRO A 400 -15.90 3.79 19.30
N GLY A 401 -16.71 4.50 18.52
CA GLY A 401 -18.07 4.88 18.91
C GLY A 401 -19.00 3.68 19.09
N PRO A 402 -20.25 3.89 19.56
CA PRO A 402 -21.22 2.81 19.79
C PRO A 402 -21.48 1.94 18.55
N ASP A 403 -21.37 2.50 17.37
CA ASP A 403 -21.61 1.81 16.10
C ASP A 403 -20.31 1.25 15.45
N GLY A 404 -19.19 1.30 16.18
CA GLY A 404 -17.87 0.91 15.68
C GLY A 404 -17.21 1.96 14.80
N GLU A 405 -17.81 3.14 14.64
CA GLU A 405 -17.30 4.22 13.79
C GLU A 405 -16.10 4.94 14.44
N VAL A 406 -15.25 5.50 13.59
CA VAL A 406 -14.17 6.42 14.00
C VAL A 406 -14.80 7.70 14.55
N PRO A 407 -14.50 8.13 15.79
CA PRO A 407 -15.04 9.36 16.36
C PRO A 407 -14.72 10.59 15.51
N GLU A 408 -15.65 11.55 15.42
CA GLU A 408 -15.49 12.77 14.61
C GLU A 408 -14.26 13.59 15.00
N ILE A 409 -13.88 13.59 16.27
CA ILE A 409 -12.69 14.28 16.75
C ILE A 409 -11.39 13.73 16.13
N ILE A 410 -11.34 12.44 15.80
CA ILE A 410 -10.22 11.79 15.09
C ILE A 410 -10.14 12.32 13.66
N TRP A 411 -11.29 12.42 12.98
CA TRP A 411 -11.36 12.97 11.63
C TRP A 411 -10.98 14.45 11.56
N GLN A 412 -11.30 15.23 12.60
CA GLN A 412 -10.89 16.64 12.69
C GLN A 412 -9.36 16.75 12.88
N ALA A 413 -8.78 15.90 13.73
CA ALA A 413 -7.33 15.85 13.91
C ALA A 413 -6.61 15.39 12.62
N ALA A 414 -7.17 14.40 11.91
CA ALA A 414 -6.66 13.96 10.61
C ALA A 414 -6.75 15.07 9.54
N ASP A 415 -7.84 15.84 9.52
CA ASP A 415 -8.02 16.99 8.63
C ASP A 415 -6.92 18.05 8.85
N ASP A 416 -6.65 18.43 10.10
CA ASP A 416 -5.56 19.35 10.43
C ASP A 416 -4.21 18.80 10.02
N MET A 417 -3.97 17.50 10.19
CA MET A 417 -2.74 16.81 9.81
C MET A 417 -2.52 16.83 8.28
N PHE A 418 -3.56 16.51 7.48
CA PHE A 418 -3.46 16.55 6.02
C PHE A 418 -3.20 17.97 5.52
N ARG A 419 -3.87 18.96 6.09
CA ARG A 419 -3.62 20.37 5.76
C ARG A 419 -2.21 20.82 6.10
N ALA A 420 -1.67 20.37 7.23
CA ALA A 420 -0.28 20.63 7.60
C ALA A 420 0.70 20.03 6.58
N ALA A 421 0.47 18.78 6.15
CA ALA A 421 1.30 18.13 5.13
C ALA A 421 1.27 18.90 3.80
N LEU A 422 0.08 19.29 3.32
CA LEU A 422 -0.08 20.07 2.09
C LEU A 422 0.57 21.45 2.20
N ALA A 423 0.45 22.14 3.34
CA ALA A 423 1.09 23.43 3.58
C ALA A 423 2.61 23.37 3.56
N LEU A 424 3.19 22.21 3.90
CA LEU A 424 4.62 21.92 3.82
C LEU A 424 5.08 21.45 2.42
N GLY A 425 4.20 21.47 1.43
CA GLY A 425 4.49 21.02 0.06
C GLY A 425 4.49 19.50 -0.11
N GLY A 426 3.77 18.81 0.77
CA GLY A 426 3.61 17.36 0.79
C GLY A 426 2.36 16.89 0.03
N THR A 427 1.95 15.66 0.33
CA THR A 427 0.81 14.96 -0.29
C THR A 427 -0.01 14.20 0.76
N LEU A 428 -1.28 13.94 0.44
CA LEU A 428 -2.23 13.18 1.27
C LEU A 428 -1.84 11.72 1.47
N SER A 429 -1.04 11.15 0.57
CA SER A 429 -0.62 9.76 0.65
C SER A 429 0.75 9.57 0.03
N GLY A 430 1.70 9.01 0.80
CA GLY A 430 2.99 8.56 0.32
C GLY A 430 2.90 7.20 -0.37
N GLU A 431 2.15 6.26 0.23
CA GLU A 431 2.11 4.87 -0.25
C GLU A 431 0.77 4.14 -0.09
N HIS A 432 -0.13 4.54 0.83
CA HIS A 432 -1.37 3.80 1.11
C HIS A 432 -2.42 3.94 0.01
N GLY A 433 -2.35 5.00 -0.80
CA GLY A 433 -3.36 5.37 -1.78
C GLY A 433 -4.50 6.21 -1.17
N ILE A 434 -5.48 6.50 -1.98
CA ILE A 434 -6.62 7.36 -1.65
C ILE A 434 -7.85 6.54 -1.28
N GLY A 435 -8.19 5.54 -2.08
CA GLY A 435 -9.36 4.67 -1.87
C GLY A 435 -10.65 5.43 -1.63
N ILE A 436 -11.38 5.01 -0.58
CA ILE A 436 -12.58 5.72 -0.10
C ILE A 436 -12.27 6.66 1.06
N LEU A 437 -11.23 6.39 1.86
CA LEU A 437 -10.99 7.08 3.13
C LEU A 437 -10.45 8.49 2.93
N LYS A 438 -9.54 8.72 1.98
CA LYS A 438 -8.89 10.02 1.74
C LYS A 438 -9.53 10.86 0.64
N ARG A 439 -10.53 10.33 -0.04
CA ARG A 439 -11.16 10.97 -1.18
C ARG A 439 -11.71 12.37 -0.90
N ARG A 440 -12.17 12.64 0.31
CA ARG A 440 -12.72 13.94 0.70
C ARG A 440 -11.69 15.09 0.66
N TRP A 441 -10.39 14.79 0.74
CA TRP A 441 -9.31 15.77 0.69
C TRP A 441 -8.66 15.93 -0.69
N LEU A 442 -9.05 15.14 -1.70
CA LEU A 442 -8.47 15.23 -3.04
C LEU A 442 -8.55 16.64 -3.65
N ALA A 443 -9.63 17.34 -3.42
CA ALA A 443 -9.79 18.71 -3.95
C ALA A 443 -8.84 19.71 -3.27
N ASP A 444 -8.45 19.47 -2.03
CA ASP A 444 -7.52 20.34 -1.29
C ASP A 444 -6.08 20.21 -1.86
N GLU A 445 -5.67 19.00 -2.29
CA GLU A 445 -4.36 18.80 -2.92
C GLU A 445 -4.36 19.13 -4.42
N LEU A 446 -5.32 18.60 -5.16
CA LEU A 446 -5.30 18.67 -6.63
C LEU A 446 -5.88 19.97 -7.18
N GLY A 447 -6.78 20.61 -6.44
CA GLY A 447 -7.61 21.70 -6.97
C GLY A 447 -8.67 21.21 -7.95
N ALA A 448 -9.64 22.08 -8.23
CA ALA A 448 -10.82 21.74 -9.02
C ALA A 448 -10.49 21.36 -10.48
N ASP A 449 -9.57 22.07 -11.11
CA ASP A 449 -9.26 21.89 -12.54
C ASP A 449 -8.53 20.57 -12.79
N GLN A 450 -7.55 20.21 -11.94
CA GLN A 450 -6.83 18.94 -12.06
C GLN A 450 -7.76 17.76 -11.74
N LEU A 451 -8.62 17.89 -10.72
CA LEU A 451 -9.59 16.86 -10.39
C LEU A 451 -10.58 16.62 -11.54
N ALA A 452 -11.08 17.69 -12.16
CA ALA A 452 -11.96 17.60 -13.33
C ALA A 452 -11.26 16.94 -14.52
N LEU A 453 -9.99 17.25 -14.77
CA LEU A 453 -9.21 16.61 -15.84
C LEU A 453 -9.00 15.12 -15.58
N GLN A 454 -8.69 14.71 -14.34
CA GLN A 454 -8.57 13.30 -13.98
C GLN A 454 -9.89 12.54 -14.19
N GLN A 455 -11.04 13.15 -13.86
CA GLN A 455 -12.35 12.56 -14.11
C GLN A 455 -12.62 12.38 -15.62
N GLN A 456 -12.21 13.36 -16.46
CA GLN A 456 -12.30 13.22 -17.92
C GLN A 456 -11.42 12.09 -18.46
N ILE A 457 -10.19 11.94 -17.95
CA ILE A 457 -9.31 10.84 -18.30
C ILE A 457 -9.95 9.49 -17.93
N ARG A 458 -10.51 9.37 -16.73
CA ARG A 458 -11.24 8.17 -16.31
C ARG A 458 -12.38 7.84 -17.27
N ALA A 459 -13.16 8.84 -17.68
CA ALA A 459 -14.26 8.65 -18.63
C ALA A 459 -13.81 8.18 -20.04
N VAL A 460 -12.55 8.42 -20.41
CA VAL A 460 -11.95 7.87 -21.65
C VAL A 460 -11.69 6.37 -21.53
N PHE A 461 -11.19 5.91 -20.36
CA PHE A 461 -10.88 4.51 -20.09
C PHE A 461 -12.12 3.69 -19.71
N ASP A 462 -13.04 4.31 -19.00
CA ASP A 462 -14.27 3.73 -18.49
C ASP A 462 -15.46 4.68 -18.67
N PRO A 463 -16.04 4.74 -19.88
CA PRO A 463 -17.15 5.65 -20.19
C PRO A 463 -18.43 5.39 -19.38
N LEU A 464 -18.58 4.17 -18.83
CA LEU A 464 -19.75 3.77 -18.05
C LEU A 464 -19.55 3.95 -16.54
N GLY A 465 -18.31 4.20 -16.08
CA GLY A 465 -17.97 4.36 -14.68
C GLY A 465 -18.15 3.08 -13.86
N ILE A 466 -17.94 1.92 -14.46
CA ILE A 466 -18.12 0.63 -13.79
C ILE A 466 -16.88 0.16 -13.01
N LEU A 467 -15.69 0.66 -13.35
CA LEU A 467 -14.44 0.22 -12.72
C LEU A 467 -14.21 0.92 -11.38
N ASN A 468 -14.18 0.14 -10.34
CA ASN A 468 -13.91 0.52 -8.95
C ASN A 468 -14.62 1.84 -8.54
N PRO A 469 -15.93 1.97 -8.74
CA PRO A 469 -16.63 3.23 -8.52
C PRO A 469 -16.60 3.66 -7.05
N GLY A 470 -16.50 4.97 -6.83
CA GLY A 470 -16.43 5.55 -5.50
C GLY A 470 -15.02 5.53 -4.88
N LYS A 471 -14.01 4.98 -5.57
CA LYS A 471 -12.61 5.04 -5.18
C LYS A 471 -11.88 6.16 -5.94
N ALA A 472 -10.76 6.63 -5.36
CA ALA A 472 -9.80 7.67 -5.79
C ALA A 472 -10.28 8.72 -6.79
#